data_4e9dc538d840be6828c9ff0f40561eca
#
_entry.id   4e9dc538d840be6828c9ff0f40561eca
#
_cell.length_a   1.000
_cell.length_b   1.000
_cell.length_c   1.000
_cell.angle_alpha   90.00
_cell.angle_beta   90.00
_cell.angle_gamma   90.00
#
_symmetry.space_group_name_H-M   'P 1'
#
loop_
_entity.id
_entity.type
_entity.pdbx_description
1 polymer ?
#
loop_
_entity_poly.entity_id
_entity_poly.type
_entity_poly.pdbx_seq_one_letter_code
_entity_poly.pdbx_strand_id
1 'polypeptide(L)'
;DRSRGLGDVYKRQASDPDADRIGIAVRNDKGEFVLVNGNQIVMIFLNYLMTRNKELGLLKGNEYIVKTIVTTETIKTIAERNGFKMYDCYTGFKWIANVMRENEGKKNYIGGGEESYGFLCEDFVRDKDAVSACVILAEIAAWAKDQGLSLYQLLQKIYVEYGFSKEKGISVVKKGKSGAEEI
;
A
#
# COMPACT_ATOMS: atom_id res chain seq x y z
N ASP A 1 6.39 21.42 -3.92
CA ASP A 1 7.45 21.92 -3.02
C ASP A 1 6.97 22.91 -1.93
N ARG A 2 5.67 23.02 -1.65
CA ARG A 2 5.19 24.03 -0.69
C ARG A 2 4.75 23.47 0.67
N SER A 3 4.79 22.18 0.90
CA SER A 3 4.47 21.60 2.21
C SER A 3 5.75 21.30 3.00
N ARG A 4 6.44 22.34 3.43
CA ARG A 4 7.47 22.20 4.46
C ARG A 4 6.76 22.25 5.80
N GLY A 5 6.44 21.06 6.36
CA GLY A 5 5.88 20.98 7.69
C GLY A 5 6.76 21.65 8.74
N LEU A 6 6.14 22.25 9.73
CA LEU A 6 6.80 22.82 10.89
C LEU A 6 7.31 21.69 11.78
N GLY A 7 8.61 21.69 12.10
CA GLY A 7 9.23 20.76 13.05
C GLY A 7 10.13 19.69 12.44
N ASP A 8 10.59 18.77 13.28
CA ASP A 8 11.47 17.68 12.90
C ASP A 8 10.68 16.60 12.16
N VAL A 9 10.64 16.73 10.82
CA VAL A 9 9.80 15.92 9.95
C VAL A 9 10.44 14.54 9.78
N TYR A 10 9.84 13.53 10.37
CA TYR A 10 10.27 12.12 10.23
C TYR A 10 9.70 11.41 9.00
N LYS A 11 8.70 12.02 8.35
CA LYS A 11 8.14 11.56 7.07
C LYS A 11 7.73 12.74 6.21
N ARG A 12 7.68 12.52 4.90
CA ARG A 12 7.04 13.41 3.91
C ARG A 12 6.12 12.58 3.05
N GLN A 13 4.99 13.16 2.67
CA GLN A 13 4.04 12.55 1.75
C GLN A 13 3.54 13.58 0.75
N ALA A 14 3.22 13.13 -0.44
CA ALA A 14 2.63 13.94 -1.50
C ALA A 14 1.71 13.08 -2.36
N SER A 15 0.64 13.68 -2.88
CA SER A 15 -0.15 13.09 -3.96
C SER A 15 0.41 13.53 -5.32
N ASP A 16 0.07 12.80 -6.35
CA ASP A 16 0.23 13.21 -7.73
C ASP A 16 -0.85 14.25 -8.15
N PRO A 17 -0.77 14.83 -9.37
CA PRO A 17 -1.67 15.94 -9.75
C PRO A 17 -3.15 15.57 -9.82
N ASP A 18 -3.50 14.33 -10.13
CA ASP A 18 -4.88 13.82 -10.17
C ASP A 18 -5.33 13.18 -8.84
N ALA A 19 -4.47 13.24 -7.81
CA ALA A 19 -4.77 12.86 -6.42
C ALA A 19 -5.24 11.42 -6.26
N ASP A 20 -4.69 10.50 -7.05
CA ASP A 20 -5.03 9.07 -6.98
C ASP A 20 -3.87 8.19 -6.45
N ARG A 21 -2.64 8.73 -6.36
CA ARG A 21 -1.43 8.03 -5.89
C ARG A 21 -0.72 8.83 -4.81
N ILE A 22 -0.01 8.11 -3.94
CA ILE A 22 0.73 8.70 -2.82
C ILE A 22 2.22 8.34 -2.89
N GLY A 23 3.08 9.34 -2.87
CA GLY A 23 4.53 9.20 -2.68
C GLY A 23 4.93 9.45 -1.24
N ILE A 24 5.87 8.65 -0.72
CA ILE A 24 6.30 8.70 0.68
C ILE A 24 7.84 8.73 0.75
N ALA A 25 8.37 9.62 1.58
CA ALA A 25 9.76 9.60 2.02
C ALA A 25 9.82 9.54 3.55
N VAL A 26 10.65 8.68 4.09
CA VAL A 26 10.83 8.45 5.52
C VAL A 26 12.29 8.60 5.92
N ARG A 27 12.57 8.94 7.18
CA ARG A 27 13.94 8.94 7.70
C ARG A 27 14.35 7.51 8.06
N ASN A 28 15.52 7.09 7.57
CA ASN A 28 16.19 5.87 8.01
C ASN A 28 16.89 6.07 9.36
N ASP A 29 17.52 5.03 9.91
CA ASP A 29 18.20 5.06 11.20
C ASP A 29 19.46 5.96 11.18
N LYS A 30 19.94 6.38 10.00
CA LYS A 30 21.02 7.38 9.84
C LYS A 30 20.49 8.82 9.76
N GLY A 31 19.18 9.02 9.84
CA GLY A 31 18.55 10.33 9.69
C GLY A 31 18.39 10.83 8.25
N GLU A 32 18.73 10.00 7.25
CA GLU A 32 18.60 10.33 5.83
C GLU A 32 17.19 10.04 5.32
N PHE A 33 16.67 10.87 4.43
CA PHE A 33 15.41 10.58 3.75
C PHE A 33 15.60 9.50 2.68
N VAL A 34 14.78 8.44 2.75
CA VAL A 34 14.69 7.39 1.75
C VAL A 34 13.27 7.31 1.21
N LEU A 35 13.15 7.08 -0.09
CA LEU A 35 11.87 6.89 -0.73
C LEU A 35 11.33 5.48 -0.42
N VAL A 36 10.04 5.41 -0.14
CA VAL A 36 9.30 4.14 0.02
C VAL A 36 8.61 3.86 -1.30
N ASN A 37 8.89 2.71 -1.91
CA ASN A 37 8.27 2.34 -3.19
C ASN A 37 6.83 1.84 -3.01
N GLY A 38 6.08 1.73 -4.12
CA GLY A 38 4.67 1.36 -4.07
C GLY A 38 4.42 -0.01 -3.43
N ASN A 39 5.26 -1.02 -3.68
CA ASN A 39 5.17 -2.32 -3.02
C ASN A 39 5.27 -2.20 -1.49
N GLN A 40 6.24 -1.42 -1.02
CA GLN A 40 6.45 -1.17 0.41
C GLN A 40 5.29 -0.39 1.03
N ILE A 41 4.73 0.58 0.29
CA ILE A 41 3.55 1.34 0.71
C ILE A 41 2.37 0.40 0.94
N VAL A 42 2.03 -0.43 -0.04
CA VAL A 42 0.90 -1.37 0.07
C VAL A 42 1.11 -2.36 1.22
N MET A 43 2.34 -2.86 1.43
CA MET A 43 2.65 -3.72 2.58
C MET A 43 2.38 -3.02 3.92
N ILE A 44 2.87 -1.78 4.08
CA ILE A 44 2.68 -1.00 5.32
C ILE A 44 1.18 -0.78 5.59
N PHE A 45 0.44 -0.35 4.56
CA PHE A 45 -0.99 -0.07 4.68
C PHE A 45 -1.79 -1.31 5.04
N LEU A 46 -1.63 -2.40 4.28
CA LEU A 46 -2.38 -3.63 4.52
C LEU A 46 -2.01 -4.28 5.85
N ASN A 47 -0.73 -4.30 6.22
CA ASN A 47 -0.33 -4.79 7.54
C ASN A 47 -0.99 -3.99 8.67
N TYR A 48 -0.99 -2.66 8.55
CA TYR A 48 -1.66 -1.80 9.53
C TYR A 48 -3.15 -2.08 9.61
N LEU A 49 -3.86 -2.03 8.48
CA LEU A 49 -5.32 -2.21 8.46
C LEU A 49 -5.74 -3.57 9.02
N MET A 50 -5.05 -4.64 8.66
CA MET A 50 -5.33 -5.98 9.21
C MET A 50 -5.08 -6.05 10.71
N THR A 51 -3.96 -5.48 11.17
CA THR A 51 -3.61 -5.48 12.60
C THR A 51 -4.61 -4.66 13.40
N ARG A 52 -4.93 -3.44 12.96
CA ARG A 52 -5.84 -2.56 13.70
C ARG A 52 -7.28 -3.06 13.72
N ASN A 53 -7.80 -3.58 12.61
CA ASN A 53 -9.13 -4.18 12.60
C ASN A 53 -9.22 -5.36 13.59
N LYS A 54 -8.16 -6.16 13.69
CA LYS A 54 -8.07 -7.25 14.66
C LYS A 54 -8.02 -6.74 16.10
N GLU A 55 -7.14 -5.79 16.40
CA GLU A 55 -6.99 -5.19 17.74
C GLU A 55 -8.29 -4.51 18.23
N LEU A 56 -9.00 -3.85 17.33
CA LEU A 56 -10.24 -3.14 17.63
C LEU A 56 -11.49 -4.04 17.64
N GLY A 57 -11.35 -5.33 17.32
CA GLY A 57 -12.48 -6.27 17.26
C GLY A 57 -13.47 -5.97 16.13
N LEU A 58 -13.03 -5.32 15.04
CA LEU A 58 -13.89 -4.93 13.93
C LEU A 58 -14.09 -6.01 12.86
N LEU A 59 -13.41 -7.16 13.03
CA LEU A 59 -13.49 -8.27 12.07
C LEU A 59 -14.85 -8.98 12.14
N LYS A 60 -15.42 -9.26 10.97
CA LYS A 60 -16.68 -9.99 10.79
C LYS A 60 -16.45 -11.45 10.41
N GLY A 61 -15.20 -11.83 10.09
CA GLY A 61 -14.81 -13.20 9.70
C GLY A 61 -14.89 -13.48 8.20
N ASN A 62 -15.15 -12.47 7.38
CA ASN A 62 -15.25 -12.58 5.93
C ASN A 62 -14.45 -11.50 5.17
N GLU A 63 -13.44 -10.93 5.84
CA GLU A 63 -12.60 -9.87 5.30
C GLU A 63 -11.73 -10.35 4.16
N TYR A 64 -11.48 -9.44 3.21
CA TYR A 64 -10.55 -9.68 2.13
C TYR A 64 -9.77 -8.43 1.73
N ILE A 65 -8.64 -8.68 1.11
CA ILE A 65 -7.77 -7.68 0.49
C ILE A 65 -7.55 -8.02 -0.98
N VAL A 66 -7.13 -7.03 -1.77
CA VAL A 66 -6.87 -7.21 -3.20
C VAL A 66 -5.52 -6.58 -3.57
N LYS A 67 -4.73 -7.27 -4.38
CA LYS A 67 -3.54 -6.73 -5.01
C LYS A 67 -3.48 -7.07 -6.50
N THR A 68 -2.67 -6.35 -7.27
CA THR A 68 -2.37 -6.76 -8.64
C THR A 68 -1.31 -7.86 -8.67
N ILE A 69 -1.31 -8.67 -9.74
CA ILE A 69 -0.36 -9.79 -9.90
C ILE A 69 1.11 -9.37 -9.91
N VAL A 70 1.40 -8.10 -10.25
CA VAL A 70 2.77 -7.55 -10.26
C VAL A 70 3.17 -6.89 -8.94
N THR A 71 2.24 -6.77 -8.00
CA THR A 71 2.51 -6.27 -6.65
C THR A 71 3.11 -7.38 -5.79
N THR A 72 3.98 -7.02 -4.86
CA THR A 72 4.80 -7.95 -4.05
C THR A 72 4.03 -9.13 -3.45
N GLU A 73 4.60 -10.32 -3.53
CA GLU A 73 4.05 -11.56 -2.93
C GLU A 73 4.13 -11.57 -1.39
N THR A 74 4.91 -10.69 -0.78
CA THR A 74 4.94 -10.55 0.69
C THR A 74 3.55 -10.26 1.26
N ILE A 75 2.68 -9.56 0.51
CA ILE A 75 1.29 -9.29 0.90
C ILE A 75 0.50 -10.59 1.08
N LYS A 76 0.73 -11.60 0.26
CA LYS A 76 0.12 -12.92 0.41
C LYS A 76 0.50 -13.55 1.75
N THR A 77 1.79 -13.52 2.08
CA THR A 77 2.28 -14.04 3.36
C THR A 77 1.67 -13.28 4.54
N ILE A 78 1.56 -11.95 4.45
CA ILE A 78 0.91 -11.12 5.48
C ILE A 78 -0.56 -11.54 5.64
N ALA A 79 -1.30 -11.65 4.55
CA ALA A 79 -2.71 -12.03 4.57
C ALA A 79 -2.93 -13.42 5.18
N GLU A 80 -2.19 -14.42 4.71
CA GLU A 80 -2.29 -15.81 5.19
C GLU A 80 -2.00 -15.93 6.68
N ARG A 81 -0.94 -15.29 7.18
CA ARG A 81 -0.59 -15.32 8.61
C ARG A 81 -1.59 -14.58 9.50
N ASN A 82 -2.28 -13.59 8.94
CA ASN A 82 -3.32 -12.85 9.67
C ASN A 82 -4.74 -13.44 9.48
N GLY A 83 -4.90 -14.48 8.66
CA GLY A 83 -6.19 -15.14 8.44
C GLY A 83 -7.11 -14.41 7.46
N PHE A 84 -6.57 -13.53 6.62
CA PHE A 84 -7.34 -12.78 5.63
C PHE A 84 -7.35 -13.47 4.27
N LYS A 85 -8.48 -13.39 3.57
CA LYS A 85 -8.55 -13.78 2.17
C LYS A 85 -7.85 -12.74 1.30
N MET A 86 -7.02 -13.19 0.38
CA MET A 86 -6.42 -12.32 -0.64
C MET A 86 -6.90 -12.72 -2.03
N TYR A 87 -7.11 -11.71 -2.87
CA TYR A 87 -7.37 -11.86 -4.29
C TYR A 87 -6.28 -11.18 -5.11
N ASP A 88 -5.79 -11.89 -6.12
CA ASP A 88 -4.97 -11.32 -7.19
C ASP A 88 -5.85 -10.91 -8.36
N CYS A 89 -5.50 -9.81 -9.01
CA CYS A 89 -6.15 -9.36 -10.22
C CYS A 89 -5.12 -8.81 -11.22
N TYR A 90 -5.54 -8.53 -12.44
CA TYR A 90 -4.69 -7.87 -13.44
C TYR A 90 -4.31 -6.45 -13.01
N THR A 91 -3.26 -5.90 -13.62
CA THR A 91 -2.83 -4.52 -13.41
C THR A 91 -3.91 -3.52 -13.85
N GLY A 92 -4.03 -2.46 -13.05
CA GLY A 92 -5.04 -1.42 -13.23
C GLY A 92 -6.17 -1.53 -12.21
N PHE A 93 -6.42 -0.42 -11.52
CA PHE A 93 -7.34 -0.36 -10.37
C PHE A 93 -8.77 -0.80 -10.71
N LYS A 94 -9.18 -0.67 -11.98
CA LYS A 94 -10.46 -1.21 -12.48
C LYS A 94 -10.67 -2.69 -12.16
N TRP A 95 -9.59 -3.47 -12.09
CA TRP A 95 -9.67 -4.89 -11.76
C TRP A 95 -9.83 -5.12 -10.27
N ILE A 96 -9.19 -4.29 -9.43
CA ILE A 96 -9.46 -4.27 -7.98
C ILE A 96 -10.94 -3.93 -7.77
N ALA A 97 -11.45 -2.88 -8.41
CA ALA A 97 -12.85 -2.48 -8.35
C ALA A 97 -13.81 -3.59 -8.84
N ASN A 98 -13.42 -4.37 -9.84
CA ASN A 98 -14.21 -5.53 -10.29
C ASN A 98 -14.31 -6.61 -9.21
N VAL A 99 -13.18 -6.96 -8.56
CA VAL A 99 -13.19 -7.91 -7.43
C VAL A 99 -14.05 -7.39 -6.29
N MET A 100 -14.01 -6.08 -6.00
CA MET A 100 -14.87 -5.45 -4.98
C MET A 100 -16.35 -5.63 -5.36
N ARG A 101 -16.73 -5.34 -6.60
CA ARG A 101 -18.11 -5.49 -7.09
C ARG A 101 -18.62 -6.94 -6.99
N GLU A 102 -17.81 -7.92 -7.33
CA GLU A 102 -18.17 -9.35 -7.26
C GLU A 102 -18.41 -9.84 -5.82
N ASN A 103 -17.78 -9.18 -4.84
CA ASN A 103 -17.90 -9.52 -3.42
C ASN A 103 -18.81 -8.57 -2.64
N GLU A 104 -19.43 -7.58 -3.30
CA GLU A 104 -20.33 -6.61 -2.69
C GLU A 104 -21.50 -7.30 -1.97
N GLY A 105 -21.78 -6.87 -0.74
CA GLY A 105 -22.81 -7.47 0.12
C GLY A 105 -22.51 -8.90 0.62
N LYS A 106 -21.39 -9.52 0.20
CA LYS A 106 -21.00 -10.89 0.60
C LYS A 106 -19.80 -10.91 1.52
N LYS A 107 -18.83 -10.03 1.27
CA LYS A 107 -17.55 -9.96 2.00
C LYS A 107 -17.17 -8.53 2.32
N ASN A 108 -16.30 -8.38 3.31
CA ASN A 108 -15.85 -7.09 3.81
C ASN A 108 -14.48 -6.74 3.21
N TYR A 109 -14.44 -5.73 2.33
CA TYR A 109 -13.19 -5.22 1.76
C TYR A 109 -12.44 -4.39 2.80
N ILE A 110 -11.17 -4.70 3.02
CA ILE A 110 -10.31 -3.98 3.97
C ILE A 110 -9.42 -2.97 3.26
N GLY A 111 -8.88 -3.36 2.12
CA GLY A 111 -8.01 -2.51 1.34
C GLY A 111 -7.37 -3.23 0.17
N GLY A 112 -6.81 -2.46 -0.73
CA GLY A 112 -6.07 -3.00 -1.87
C GLY A 112 -5.22 -1.93 -2.54
N GLY A 113 -4.23 -2.38 -3.29
CA GLY A 113 -3.30 -1.45 -3.91
C GLY A 113 -2.45 -2.05 -5.00
N GLU A 114 -1.68 -1.17 -5.60
CA GLU A 114 -0.80 -1.44 -6.73
C GLU A 114 0.63 -0.99 -6.42
N GLU A 115 1.61 -1.68 -7.00
CA GLU A 115 3.02 -1.30 -6.94
C GLU A 115 3.29 0.11 -7.50
N SER A 116 2.36 0.63 -8.31
CA SER A 116 2.39 1.96 -8.92
C SER A 116 1.84 3.06 -8.00
N TYR A 117 1.90 2.86 -6.68
CA TYR A 117 1.57 3.84 -5.64
C TYR A 117 0.07 4.11 -5.42
N GLY A 118 -0.82 3.40 -6.11
CA GLY A 118 -2.27 3.49 -5.92
C GLY A 118 -2.73 2.62 -4.75
N PHE A 119 -3.60 3.18 -3.89
CA PHE A 119 -4.19 2.47 -2.75
C PHE A 119 -5.62 2.93 -2.51
N LEU A 120 -6.47 2.03 -2.08
CA LEU A 120 -7.80 2.31 -1.58
C LEU A 120 -8.05 1.53 -0.28
N CYS A 121 -8.47 2.24 0.75
CA CYS A 121 -8.95 1.71 2.01
C CYS A 121 -10.47 1.75 2.01
N GLU A 122 -11.11 0.66 2.43
CA GLU A 122 -12.57 0.53 2.44
C GLU A 122 -13.22 0.59 1.05
N ASP A 123 -14.54 0.63 0.97
CA ASP A 123 -15.28 0.47 -0.28
C ASP A 123 -16.17 1.68 -0.67
N PHE A 124 -15.87 2.86 -0.10
CA PHE A 124 -16.63 4.09 -0.33
C PHE A 124 -16.52 4.65 -1.76
N VAL A 125 -15.43 4.29 -2.48
CA VAL A 125 -15.25 4.58 -3.91
C VAL A 125 -14.74 3.33 -4.64
N ARG A 126 -14.64 3.38 -5.97
CA ARG A 126 -14.20 2.25 -6.81
C ARG A 126 -12.92 2.56 -7.59
N ASP A 127 -12.12 3.46 -7.07
CA ASP A 127 -10.79 3.80 -7.59
C ASP A 127 -9.86 4.16 -6.43
N LYS A 128 -8.57 4.21 -6.71
CA LYS A 128 -7.53 4.65 -5.79
C LYS A 128 -7.76 6.09 -5.34
N ASP A 129 -7.47 6.38 -4.09
CA ASP A 129 -7.68 7.69 -3.49
C ASP A 129 -6.48 8.10 -2.63
N ALA A 130 -5.73 9.10 -3.11
CA ALA A 130 -4.57 9.60 -2.40
C ALA A 130 -4.94 10.43 -1.17
N VAL A 131 -6.13 11.02 -1.12
CA VAL A 131 -6.55 11.85 0.03
C VAL A 131 -6.74 10.94 1.26
N SER A 132 -7.54 9.89 1.14
CA SER A 132 -7.71 8.91 2.22
C SER A 132 -6.40 8.18 2.54
N ALA A 133 -5.60 7.83 1.52
CA ALA A 133 -4.29 7.23 1.72
C ALA A 133 -3.35 8.14 2.53
N CYS A 134 -3.35 9.45 2.30
CA CYS A 134 -2.57 10.40 3.09
C CYS A 134 -3.03 10.46 4.56
N VAL A 135 -4.32 10.40 4.82
CA VAL A 135 -4.88 10.39 6.18
C VAL A 135 -4.46 9.10 6.91
N ILE A 136 -4.64 7.95 6.27
CA ILE A 136 -4.26 6.65 6.84
C ILE A 136 -2.75 6.58 7.07
N LEU A 137 -1.92 7.11 6.17
CA LEU A 137 -0.48 7.17 6.41
C LEU A 137 -0.13 8.00 7.65
N ALA A 138 -0.83 9.10 7.89
CA ALA A 138 -0.61 9.89 9.10
C ALA A 138 -0.98 9.09 10.36
N GLU A 139 -2.07 8.34 10.30
CA GLU A 139 -2.50 7.44 11.37
C GLU A 139 -1.49 6.30 11.60
N ILE A 140 -1.03 5.64 10.54
CA ILE A 140 0.02 4.61 10.61
C ILE A 140 1.29 5.16 11.27
N ALA A 141 1.68 6.38 10.91
CA ALA A 141 2.86 7.02 11.47
C ALA A 141 2.71 7.32 12.97
N ALA A 142 1.53 7.75 13.41
CA ALA A 142 1.22 7.95 14.83
C ALA A 142 1.21 6.60 15.58
N TRP A 143 0.54 5.59 15.04
CA TRP A 143 0.49 4.25 15.59
C TRP A 143 1.87 3.59 15.71
N ALA A 144 2.73 3.74 14.71
CA ALA A 144 4.12 3.27 14.78
C ALA A 144 4.89 3.99 15.90
N LYS A 145 4.73 5.31 16.00
CA LYS A 145 5.38 6.13 17.04
C LYS A 145 4.94 5.73 18.45
N ASP A 146 3.68 5.43 18.66
CA ASP A 146 3.16 4.93 19.95
C ASP A 146 3.79 3.59 20.36
N GLN A 147 4.28 2.82 19.39
CA GLN A 147 5.07 1.59 19.62
C GLN A 147 6.58 1.83 19.70
N GLY A 148 7.03 3.10 19.71
CA GLY A 148 8.44 3.48 19.70
C GLY A 148 9.16 3.26 18.37
N LEU A 149 8.42 3.11 17.24
CA LEU A 149 8.96 2.83 15.93
C LEU A 149 8.82 4.04 14.99
N SER A 150 9.79 4.24 14.11
CA SER A 150 9.60 5.05 12.92
C SER A 150 8.88 4.23 11.83
N LEU A 151 8.36 4.90 10.78
CA LEU A 151 7.82 4.19 9.60
C LEU A 151 8.87 3.32 8.91
N TYR A 152 10.13 3.73 8.90
CA TYR A 152 11.25 2.94 8.39
C TYR A 152 11.42 1.65 9.20
N GLN A 153 11.43 1.76 10.53
CA GLN A 153 11.56 0.61 11.43
C GLN A 153 10.31 -0.30 11.39
N LEU A 154 9.13 0.27 11.20
CA LEU A 154 7.91 -0.52 10.96
C LEU A 154 8.05 -1.37 9.69
N LEU A 155 8.57 -0.81 8.59
CA LEU A 155 8.85 -1.56 7.36
C LEU A 155 9.88 -2.68 7.61
N GLN A 156 10.95 -2.40 8.35
CA GLN A 156 11.95 -3.42 8.72
C GLN A 156 11.32 -4.54 9.56
N LYS A 157 10.44 -4.20 10.50
CA LYS A 157 9.70 -5.18 11.30
C LYS A 157 8.82 -6.09 10.43
N ILE A 158 8.12 -5.52 9.44
CA ILE A 158 7.34 -6.30 8.46
C ILE A 158 8.24 -7.28 7.71
N TYR A 159 9.41 -6.86 7.25
CA TYR A 159 10.36 -7.76 6.58
C TYR A 159 10.88 -8.87 7.49
N VAL A 160 11.18 -8.60 8.74
CA VAL A 160 11.62 -9.61 9.71
C VAL A 160 10.51 -10.61 9.98
N GLU A 161 9.27 -10.14 10.09
CA GLU A 161 8.12 -10.97 10.43
C GLU A 161 7.63 -11.82 9.26
N TYR A 162 7.55 -11.26 8.05
CA TYR A 162 6.90 -11.93 6.91
C TYR A 162 7.85 -12.35 5.81
N GLY A 163 9.12 -11.98 5.91
CA GLY A 163 10.14 -12.24 4.89
C GLY A 163 10.50 -11.00 4.08
N PHE A 164 11.77 -10.93 3.68
CA PHE A 164 12.29 -9.83 2.86
C PHE A 164 12.05 -10.10 1.39
N SER A 165 11.44 -9.15 0.70
CA SER A 165 11.35 -9.11 -0.76
C SER A 165 11.93 -7.80 -1.30
N LYS A 166 12.53 -7.87 -2.48
CA LYS A 166 13.09 -6.72 -3.17
C LYS A 166 12.69 -6.78 -4.64
N GLU A 167 11.68 -6.02 -4.95
CA GLU A 167 11.19 -5.88 -6.31
C GLU A 167 12.01 -4.81 -7.07
N LYS A 168 12.19 -5.03 -8.37
CA LYS A 168 12.83 -4.08 -9.28
C LYS A 168 11.99 -3.92 -10.54
N GLY A 169 11.53 -2.73 -10.80
CA GLY A 169 10.92 -2.37 -12.08
C GLY A 169 11.99 -2.23 -13.17
N ILE A 170 11.74 -2.82 -14.34
CA ILE A 170 12.53 -2.61 -15.55
C ILE A 170 11.59 -2.00 -16.59
N SER A 171 11.86 -0.76 -16.99
CA SER A 171 11.08 -0.09 -18.03
C SER A 171 11.76 -0.25 -19.37
N VAL A 172 11.06 -0.85 -20.32
CA VAL A 172 11.51 -0.96 -21.71
C VAL A 172 10.62 -0.08 -22.58
N VAL A 173 11.22 0.90 -23.24
CA VAL A 173 10.50 1.82 -24.13
C VAL A 173 11.01 1.63 -25.55
N LYS A 174 10.12 1.23 -26.44
CA LYS A 174 10.36 1.13 -27.89
C LYS A 174 9.44 2.10 -28.61
N LYS A 175 9.97 2.90 -29.54
CA LYS A 175 9.20 3.91 -30.27
C LYS A 175 8.68 3.38 -31.59
N GLY A 176 7.47 3.82 -31.96
CA GLY A 176 6.85 3.54 -33.26
C GLY A 176 6.28 2.13 -33.38
N LYS A 177 5.74 1.84 -34.57
CA LYS A 177 5.09 0.55 -34.90
C LYS A 177 6.07 -0.63 -34.79
N SER A 178 7.28 -0.49 -35.33
CA SER A 178 8.33 -1.49 -35.19
C SER A 178 8.73 -1.77 -33.75
N GLY A 179 8.75 -0.75 -32.91
CA GLY A 179 9.03 -0.93 -31.49
C GLY A 179 7.95 -1.74 -30.76
N ALA A 180 6.69 -1.60 -31.14
CA ALA A 180 5.59 -2.41 -30.58
C ALA A 180 5.65 -3.89 -31.03
N GLU A 181 6.24 -4.18 -32.18
CA GLU A 181 6.44 -5.54 -32.69
C GLU A 181 7.66 -6.24 -32.03
N GLU A 182 8.57 -5.48 -31.39
CA GLU A 182 9.77 -5.98 -30.71
C GLU A 182 9.56 -6.24 -29.21
N ILE A 183 8.46 -5.76 -28.62
CA ILE A 183 8.07 -5.96 -27.21
C ILE A 183 7.15 -7.18 -27.10
#